data_f4c14e7a9e943127c4b3ba600b51172f
#
_entry.id   f4c14e7a9e943127c4b3ba600b51172f
#
_cell.length_a   1.000
_cell.length_b   1.000
_cell.length_c   1.000
_cell.angle_alpha   90.00
_cell.angle_beta   90.00
_cell.angle_gamma   90.00
#
_symmetry.space_group_name_H-M   'P 1'
#
loop_
_entity.id
_entity.type
_entity.pdbx_description
1 polymer ?
#
loop_
_entity_poly.entity_id
_entity_poly.type
_entity_poly.pdbx_seq_one_letter_code
_entity_poly.pdbx_strand_id
1 'polypeptide(L)'
;MRKLVTLLLAVLLVLSLTGCSQTFVRIGEKSEIYTEEDIEEAFDVALKEFRREFDGCTLIEMGYAGDETRSEQKEWAAQYKADECIILVCSFETDGRVGPLNPNSVYENYELILTRTGGGNWIVQTGGYG
;
A
#
# COMPACT_ATOMS: atom_id res chain seq x y z
N MET A 1 -16.46 42.73 -12.44
CA MET A 1 -15.19 42.65 -11.68
C MET A 1 -15.28 41.76 -10.41
N ARG A 2 -16.31 41.91 -9.58
CA ARG A 2 -16.42 41.08 -8.34
C ARG A 2 -16.59 39.58 -8.64
N LYS A 3 -17.27 39.18 -9.69
CA LYS A 3 -17.47 37.76 -10.09
C LYS A 3 -16.19 37.11 -10.61
N LEU A 4 -15.31 37.84 -11.25
CA LEU A 4 -14.03 37.36 -11.77
C LEU A 4 -13.03 37.12 -10.65
N VAL A 5 -13.00 37.98 -9.63
CA VAL A 5 -12.13 37.85 -8.45
C VAL A 5 -12.56 36.65 -7.60
N THR A 6 -13.87 36.43 -7.46
CA THR A 6 -14.41 35.27 -6.72
C THR A 6 -14.10 33.95 -7.44
N LEU A 7 -14.17 33.93 -8.77
CA LEU A 7 -13.83 32.76 -9.57
C LEU A 7 -12.32 32.45 -9.48
N LEU A 8 -11.48 33.45 -9.53
CA LEU A 8 -10.04 33.30 -9.41
C LEU A 8 -9.63 32.75 -8.03
N LEU A 9 -10.30 33.21 -6.98
CA LEU A 9 -10.06 32.74 -5.61
C LEU A 9 -10.49 31.27 -5.44
N ALA A 10 -11.61 30.86 -6.06
CA ALA A 10 -12.11 29.48 -6.04
C ALA A 10 -11.16 28.53 -6.79
N VAL A 11 -10.62 28.95 -7.93
CA VAL A 11 -9.62 28.17 -8.69
C VAL A 11 -8.31 28.01 -7.93
N LEU A 12 -7.86 29.05 -7.23
CA LEU A 12 -6.67 29.00 -6.37
C LEU A 12 -6.85 28.06 -5.17
N LEU A 13 -8.05 28.01 -4.59
CA LEU A 13 -8.36 27.09 -3.48
C LEU A 13 -8.38 25.62 -3.93
N VAL A 14 -8.87 25.32 -5.12
CA VAL A 14 -8.87 23.97 -5.70
C VAL A 14 -7.45 23.50 -6.02
N LEU A 15 -6.60 24.38 -6.51
CA LEU A 15 -5.19 24.07 -6.79
C LEU A 15 -4.36 23.80 -5.52
N SER A 16 -4.71 24.43 -4.39
CA SER A 16 -4.01 24.20 -3.12
C SER A 16 -4.38 22.87 -2.43
N LEU A 17 -5.52 22.25 -2.78
CA LEU A 17 -5.96 20.96 -2.26
C LEU A 17 -5.31 19.76 -2.98
N THR A 18 -4.75 19.95 -4.16
CA THR A 18 -4.11 18.88 -4.95
C THR A 18 -2.63 18.68 -4.64
N GLY A 19 -2.01 19.54 -3.83
CA GLY A 19 -0.57 19.54 -3.55
C GLY A 19 -0.08 18.60 -2.43
N CYS A 20 -0.97 17.87 -1.74
CA CYS A 20 -0.61 17.09 -0.55
C CYS A 20 -0.71 15.56 -0.71
N SER A 21 -1.01 15.02 -1.90
CA SER A 21 -1.03 13.59 -2.11
C SER A 21 0.36 13.08 -2.51
N GLN A 22 0.96 12.23 -1.69
CA GLN A 22 2.13 11.47 -2.10
C GLN A 22 1.75 10.59 -3.29
N THR A 23 2.38 10.84 -4.43
CA THR A 23 2.22 10.01 -5.61
C THR A 23 3.18 8.84 -5.54
N PHE A 24 2.64 7.64 -5.45
CA PHE A 24 3.39 6.41 -5.67
C PHE A 24 2.76 5.64 -6.84
N VAL A 25 3.55 4.81 -7.47
CA VAL A 25 3.09 3.99 -8.60
C VAL A 25 2.38 2.75 -8.06
N ARG A 26 1.11 2.57 -8.43
CA ARG A 26 0.41 1.32 -8.22
C ARG A 26 0.69 0.38 -9.38
N ILE A 27 1.23 -0.80 -9.08
CA ILE A 27 1.42 -1.85 -10.06
C ILE A 27 0.23 -2.78 -9.97
N GLY A 28 -0.64 -2.71 -10.98
CA GLY A 28 -1.82 -3.57 -11.07
C GLY A 28 -1.53 -4.81 -11.89
N GLU A 29 -1.46 -5.98 -11.29
CA GLU A 29 -1.59 -7.24 -11.99
C GLU A 29 -3.04 -7.71 -11.91
N LYS A 30 -3.54 -8.24 -13.03
CA LYS A 30 -4.86 -8.87 -13.06
C LYS A 30 -4.83 -10.16 -12.26
N SER A 31 -5.87 -10.38 -11.46
CA SER A 31 -6.03 -11.60 -10.69
C SER A 31 -7.28 -12.36 -11.13
N GLU A 32 -7.16 -13.68 -11.17
CA GLU A 32 -8.29 -14.59 -11.28
C GLU A 32 -8.77 -15.10 -9.92
N ILE A 33 -7.97 -14.84 -8.87
CA ILE A 33 -8.26 -15.25 -7.48
C ILE A 33 -9.01 -14.15 -6.73
N TYR A 34 -8.58 -12.91 -6.90
CA TYR A 34 -9.12 -11.74 -6.20
C TYR A 34 -9.78 -10.77 -7.17
N THR A 35 -10.87 -10.14 -6.75
CA THR A 35 -11.47 -9.04 -7.48
C THR A 35 -10.63 -7.77 -7.35
N GLU A 36 -10.84 -6.82 -8.25
CA GLU A 36 -10.20 -5.49 -8.13
C GLU A 36 -10.54 -4.82 -6.80
N GLU A 37 -11.78 -4.98 -6.33
CA GLU A 37 -12.23 -4.47 -5.04
C GLU A 37 -11.47 -5.09 -3.87
N ASP A 38 -11.27 -6.40 -3.87
CA ASP A 38 -10.46 -7.11 -2.86
C ASP A 38 -9.04 -6.56 -2.79
N ILE A 39 -8.43 -6.35 -3.93
CA ILE A 39 -7.06 -5.84 -4.04
C ILE A 39 -7.00 -4.38 -3.58
N GLU A 40 -7.95 -3.54 -3.97
CA GLU A 40 -8.02 -2.14 -3.52
C GLU A 40 -8.22 -2.02 -2.00
N GLU A 41 -9.05 -2.85 -1.41
CA GLU A 41 -9.22 -2.91 0.04
C GLU A 41 -7.93 -3.31 0.74
N ALA A 42 -7.21 -4.29 0.20
CA ALA A 42 -5.90 -4.71 0.72
C ALA A 42 -4.87 -3.57 0.62
N PHE A 43 -4.85 -2.83 -0.49
CA PHE A 43 -4.00 -1.65 -0.65
C PHE A 43 -4.30 -0.59 0.41
N ASP A 44 -5.56 -0.29 0.65
CA ASP A 44 -5.95 0.72 1.63
C ASP A 44 -5.46 0.35 3.04
N VAL A 45 -5.59 -0.90 3.41
CA VAL A 45 -5.09 -1.42 4.70
C VAL A 45 -3.56 -1.35 4.76
N ALA A 46 -2.89 -1.80 3.70
CA ALA A 46 -1.42 -1.78 3.62
C ALA A 46 -0.85 -0.35 3.67
N LEU A 47 -1.50 0.60 3.02
CA LEU A 47 -1.10 2.01 3.05
C LEU A 47 -1.23 2.63 4.44
N LYS A 48 -2.29 2.33 5.17
CA LYS A 48 -2.46 2.78 6.55
C LYS A 48 -1.37 2.21 7.45
N GLU A 49 -1.08 0.93 7.31
CA GLU A 49 -0.01 0.25 8.06
C GLU A 49 1.35 0.85 7.73
N PHE A 50 1.63 1.07 6.46
CA PHE A 50 2.88 1.69 6.01
C PHE A 50 3.08 3.07 6.65
N ARG A 51 2.07 3.91 6.63
CA ARG A 51 2.14 5.26 7.23
C ARG A 51 2.35 5.22 8.74
N ARG A 52 1.79 4.23 9.41
CA ARG A 52 1.89 4.08 10.86
C ARG A 52 3.22 3.50 11.32
N GLU A 53 3.70 2.46 10.65
CA GLU A 53 4.83 1.66 11.10
C GLU A 53 6.16 1.98 10.39
N PHE A 54 6.10 2.58 9.22
CA PHE A 54 7.27 2.89 8.41
C PHE A 54 7.60 4.39 8.45
N ASP A 55 7.69 4.94 9.66
CA ASP A 55 8.07 6.34 9.84
C ASP A 55 9.48 6.59 9.29
N GLY A 56 9.65 7.70 8.58
CA GLY A 56 10.90 8.00 7.88
C GLY A 56 11.09 7.26 6.56
N CYS A 57 10.06 6.57 6.08
CA CYS A 57 10.07 5.89 4.78
C CYS A 57 9.13 6.58 3.80
N THR A 58 9.54 6.62 2.53
CA THR A 58 8.72 7.13 1.42
C THR A 58 8.41 5.98 0.47
N LEU A 59 7.12 5.69 0.31
CA LEU A 59 6.67 4.64 -0.60
C LEU A 59 6.91 5.06 -2.05
N ILE A 60 7.55 4.19 -2.83
CA ILE A 60 7.83 4.41 -4.26
C ILE A 60 6.76 3.72 -5.11
N GLU A 61 6.49 2.44 -4.83
CA GLU A 61 5.51 1.65 -5.55
C GLU A 61 4.92 0.55 -4.66
N MET A 62 3.72 0.10 -5.02
CA MET A 62 3.05 -1.02 -4.35
C MET A 62 2.18 -1.76 -5.38
N GLY A 63 2.21 -3.08 -5.35
CA GLY A 63 1.46 -3.92 -6.24
C GLY A 63 1.06 -5.26 -5.64
N TYR A 64 0.13 -5.95 -6.29
CA TYR A 64 -0.18 -7.34 -5.98
C TYR A 64 0.97 -8.23 -6.48
N ALA A 65 1.41 -9.17 -5.67
CA ALA A 65 2.52 -10.06 -6.01
C ALA A 65 2.21 -11.04 -7.15
N GLY A 66 0.93 -11.20 -7.49
CA GLY A 66 0.50 -12.04 -8.60
C GLY A 66 -0.06 -13.40 -8.17
N ASP A 67 -0.88 -13.98 -9.04
CA ASP A 67 -1.52 -15.28 -8.79
C ASP A 67 -0.53 -16.45 -8.76
N GLU A 68 0.66 -16.27 -9.31
CA GLU A 68 1.75 -17.26 -9.21
C GLU A 68 2.21 -17.49 -7.76
N THR A 69 1.93 -16.55 -6.86
CA THR A 69 2.22 -16.71 -5.42
C THR A 69 1.13 -17.47 -4.65
N ARG A 70 0.14 -18.04 -5.33
CA ARG A 70 -1.00 -18.70 -4.69
C ARG A 70 -0.61 -19.77 -3.68
N SER A 71 0.39 -20.58 -3.95
CA SER A 71 0.87 -21.62 -3.04
C SER A 71 1.38 -21.01 -1.75
N GLU A 72 2.18 -19.96 -1.85
CA GLU A 72 2.70 -19.20 -0.72
C GLU A 72 1.58 -18.50 0.07
N GLN A 73 0.62 -17.91 -0.63
CA GLN A 73 -0.54 -17.28 0.00
C GLN A 73 -1.34 -18.29 0.84
N LYS A 74 -1.50 -19.53 0.35
CA LYS A 74 -2.17 -20.61 1.09
C LYS A 74 -1.39 -21.02 2.34
N GLU A 75 -0.08 -21.07 2.26
CA GLU A 75 0.80 -21.38 3.41
C GLU A 75 0.70 -20.31 4.49
N TRP A 76 0.74 -19.04 4.10
CA TRP A 76 0.56 -17.92 5.03
C TRP A 76 -0.83 -17.93 5.68
N ALA A 77 -1.88 -18.16 4.90
CA ALA A 77 -3.24 -18.26 5.44
C ALA A 77 -3.34 -19.37 6.49
N ALA A 78 -2.77 -20.53 6.21
CA ALA A 78 -2.74 -21.65 7.16
C ALA A 78 -1.95 -21.31 8.42
N GLN A 79 -0.81 -20.66 8.30
CA GLN A 79 0.04 -20.25 9.42
C GLN A 79 -0.70 -19.31 10.39
N TYR A 80 -1.46 -18.37 9.85
CA TYR A 80 -2.25 -17.42 10.64
C TYR A 80 -3.69 -17.88 10.94
N LYS A 81 -4.04 -19.10 10.54
CA LYS A 81 -5.38 -19.68 10.70
C LYS A 81 -6.47 -18.78 10.11
N ALA A 82 -6.15 -18.18 8.97
CA ALA A 82 -7.05 -17.33 8.21
C ALA A 82 -7.63 -18.07 7.01
N ASP A 83 -8.74 -17.56 6.46
CA ASP A 83 -9.37 -18.13 5.28
C ASP A 83 -8.65 -17.75 3.99
N GLU A 84 -8.11 -16.53 3.94
CA GLU A 84 -7.46 -15.97 2.78
C GLU A 84 -6.20 -15.20 3.15
N CYS A 85 -5.27 -15.16 2.20
CA CYS A 85 -4.07 -14.33 2.28
C CYS A 85 -3.82 -13.66 0.94
N ILE A 86 -3.43 -12.41 0.97
CA ILE A 86 -2.93 -11.67 -0.19
C ILE A 86 -1.52 -11.16 0.10
N ILE A 87 -0.64 -11.28 -0.89
CA ILE A 87 0.73 -10.75 -0.81
C ILE A 87 0.82 -9.50 -1.67
N LEU A 88 1.19 -8.39 -1.05
CA LEU A 88 1.51 -7.14 -1.73
C LEU A 88 3.02 -6.95 -1.73
N VAL A 89 3.54 -6.42 -2.83
CA VAL A 89 4.96 -6.10 -2.97
C VAL A 89 5.12 -4.60 -3.05
N CYS A 90 6.05 -4.05 -2.30
CA CYS A 90 6.32 -2.63 -2.34
C CYS A 90 7.81 -2.32 -2.40
N SER A 91 8.12 -1.12 -2.90
CA SER A 91 9.44 -0.52 -2.84
C SER A 91 9.33 0.81 -2.11
N PHE A 92 10.29 1.09 -1.26
CA PHE A 92 10.31 2.33 -0.48
C PHE A 92 11.73 2.79 -0.22
N GLU A 93 11.86 4.05 0.09
CA GLU A 93 13.11 4.73 0.41
C GLU A 93 13.13 5.14 1.87
N THR A 94 14.24 4.92 2.55
CA THR A 94 14.42 5.30 3.95
C THR A 94 15.21 6.59 4.09
N ASP A 95 14.89 7.38 5.11
CA ASP A 95 15.70 8.53 5.52
C ASP A 95 16.74 8.14 6.58
N GLY A 96 17.33 9.10 7.28
CA GLY A 96 18.37 8.87 8.30
C GLY A 96 17.83 8.40 9.67
N ARG A 97 16.50 8.16 9.84
CA ARG A 97 15.86 7.98 11.14
C ARG A 97 15.00 6.72 11.25
N VAL A 98 15.41 5.62 10.67
CA VAL A 98 14.55 4.46 10.42
C VAL A 98 14.77 3.25 11.36
N GLY A 99 15.18 3.44 12.59
CA GLY A 99 15.26 2.33 13.56
C GLY A 99 16.00 1.08 13.03
N PRO A 100 15.31 -0.08 12.90
CA PRO A 100 15.98 -1.33 12.50
C PRO A 100 16.32 -1.44 11.02
N LEU A 101 15.81 -0.53 10.18
CA LEU A 101 16.11 -0.50 8.75
C LEU A 101 17.42 0.25 8.49
N ASN A 102 18.08 -0.03 7.37
CA ASN A 102 19.26 0.71 6.95
C ASN A 102 18.85 2.15 6.57
N PRO A 103 19.55 3.16 7.07
CA PRO A 103 19.24 4.54 6.72
C PRO A 103 19.63 4.87 5.28
N ASN A 104 18.96 5.86 4.70
CA ASN A 104 19.24 6.39 3.35
C ASN A 104 19.38 5.31 2.28
N SER A 105 18.48 4.33 2.30
CA SER A 105 18.52 3.13 1.46
C SER A 105 17.20 2.96 0.71
N VAL A 106 17.25 2.23 -0.41
CA VAL A 106 16.08 1.80 -1.16
C VAL A 106 15.84 0.32 -0.90
N TYR A 107 14.63 0.00 -0.47
CA TYR A 107 14.17 -1.38 -0.29
C TYR A 107 13.27 -1.74 -1.47
N GLU A 108 13.67 -2.75 -2.24
CA GLU A 108 12.90 -3.26 -3.36
C GLU A 108 12.32 -4.64 -3.05
N ASN A 109 11.17 -4.95 -3.63
CA ASN A 109 10.51 -6.24 -3.48
C ASN A 109 10.24 -6.63 -2.01
N TYR A 110 9.88 -5.65 -1.21
CA TYR A 110 9.47 -5.89 0.17
C TYR A 110 8.03 -6.38 0.19
N GLU A 111 7.81 -7.55 0.75
CA GLU A 111 6.48 -8.16 0.80
C GLU A 111 5.72 -7.74 2.05
N LEU A 112 4.42 -7.47 1.87
CA LEU A 112 3.46 -7.33 2.97
C LEU A 112 2.46 -8.47 2.87
N ILE A 113 2.31 -9.19 3.97
CA ILE A 113 1.41 -10.34 4.08
C ILE A 113 0.15 -9.91 4.80
N LEU A 114 -0.98 -9.94 4.10
CA LEU A 114 -2.28 -9.61 4.66
C LEU A 114 -3.17 -10.84 4.67
N THR A 115 -3.96 -10.98 5.72
CA THR A 115 -4.94 -12.07 5.84
C THR A 115 -6.32 -11.52 6.16
N ARG A 116 -7.34 -12.30 5.83
CA ARG A 116 -8.72 -12.06 6.28
C ARG A 116 -9.44 -13.36 6.58
N THR A 117 -10.46 -13.27 7.40
CA THR A 117 -11.26 -14.41 7.84
C THR A 117 -12.75 -14.05 7.74
N GLY A 118 -13.55 -14.98 7.22
CA GLY A 118 -14.99 -14.83 7.15
C GLY A 118 -15.50 -13.66 6.29
N GLY A 119 -14.76 -13.28 5.24
CA GLY A 119 -15.10 -12.12 4.40
C GLY A 119 -14.95 -10.77 5.12
N GLY A 120 -14.22 -10.74 6.23
CA GLY A 120 -13.96 -9.54 7.02
C GLY A 120 -12.90 -8.64 6.40
N ASN A 121 -12.33 -7.76 7.22
CA ASN A 121 -11.29 -6.82 6.80
C ASN A 121 -9.93 -7.51 6.66
N TRP A 122 -9.13 -7.03 5.72
CA TRP A 122 -7.73 -7.40 5.62
C TRP A 122 -6.95 -6.89 6.82
N ILE A 123 -6.00 -7.69 7.28
CA ILE A 123 -5.10 -7.36 8.40
C ILE A 123 -3.67 -7.60 7.93
N VAL A 124 -2.78 -6.65 8.13
CA VAL A 124 -1.35 -6.84 7.89
C VAL A 124 -0.77 -7.69 9.03
N GLN A 125 -0.26 -8.85 8.69
CA GLN A 125 0.30 -9.79 9.67
C GLN A 125 1.82 -9.62 9.82
N THR A 126 2.52 -9.46 8.71
CA THR A 126 3.97 -9.34 8.70
C THR A 126 4.45 -8.72 7.39
N GLY A 127 5.72 -8.38 7.34
CA GLY A 127 6.39 -7.91 6.14
C GLY A 127 7.87 -8.30 6.16
N GLY A 128 8.47 -8.34 4.98
CA GLY A 128 9.88 -8.68 4.83
C GLY A 128 10.21 -9.08 3.40
N TYR A 129 11.37 -9.72 3.25
CA TYR A 129 11.77 -10.32 1.98
C TYR A 129 11.32 -11.78 1.93
N GLY A 130 10.75 -12.16 0.78
CA GLY A 130 10.37 -13.54 0.51
C GLY A 130 11.56 -14.46 0.22
#